data_6f3c7f9c2579d7f9c20f774b4a102162
#
_entry.id   6f3c7f9c2579d7f9c20f774b4a102162
#
_cell.length_a   1.000
_cell.length_b   1.000
_cell.length_c   1.000
_cell.angle_alpha   90.00
_cell.angle_beta   90.00
_cell.angle_gamma   90.00
#
_symmetry.space_group_name_H-M   'P 1'
#
loop_
_entity.id
_entity.type
_entity.pdbx_description
1 polymer ?
#
loop_
_entity_poly.entity_id
_entity_poly.type
_entity_poly.pdbx_seq_one_letter_code
_entity_poly.pdbx_strand_id
1 'polypeptide(L)'
;MLKEKLNELPRFVQAAWTIMMNTGIRISEVINLKEDCVIYDTKDSVYYLKFIPHKTLQYRRKLGLEDYHYLPINDTNLINVINQQIKDTKDLREINKENKIFLKNTPKGVKLYSNQEISRAINGLIHKYNICDRDGVLWKYTHHQCRKTVAVNLFTNGATVEEVSDWLTHLDSKSTMKHYHDIELMKIAELDAEYFDIMFSNLDLDIKDRYSPSEFKNLKDEIMLGSRNTPEGHGTCIKHVSFGPCHKKKCVGCKMLITGPQKLSMWKTLYSEQQTYLDEWIKVMIENKIDDWKDYREYQAEINLLQIYGDTIQKLEKFIKERLSEDEQKRYLHN
;
A
#
# COMPACT_ATOMS: atom_id res chain seq x y z
N MET A 1 -10.33 -6.34 16.53
CA MET A 1 -10.04 -7.32 17.63
C MET A 1 -9.01 -6.81 18.63
N LEU A 2 -7.71 -6.57 18.32
CA LEU A 2 -6.77 -6.01 19.32
C LEU A 2 -7.23 -4.64 19.86
N LYS A 3 -7.64 -3.72 18.97
CA LYS A 3 -8.09 -2.35 19.33
C LYS A 3 -9.25 -2.37 20.33
N GLU A 4 -10.16 -3.32 20.23
CA GLU A 4 -11.33 -3.46 21.12
C GLU A 4 -10.95 -3.95 22.52
N LYS A 5 -9.80 -4.59 22.67
CA LYS A 5 -9.31 -5.17 23.93
C LYS A 5 -8.24 -4.32 24.61
N LEU A 6 -7.85 -3.19 24.01
CA LEU A 6 -6.79 -2.32 24.56
C LEU A 6 -7.11 -1.77 25.93
N ASN A 7 -8.38 -1.59 26.27
CA ASN A 7 -8.84 -1.11 27.57
C ASN A 7 -8.46 -2.05 28.74
N GLU A 8 -8.12 -3.30 28.46
CA GLU A 8 -7.63 -4.26 29.46
C GLU A 8 -6.13 -4.11 29.78
N LEU A 9 -5.40 -3.36 28.95
CA LEU A 9 -3.98 -3.08 29.17
C LEU A 9 -3.79 -1.95 30.20
N PRO A 10 -2.62 -1.90 30.87
CA PRO A 10 -2.27 -0.77 31.71
C PRO A 10 -2.31 0.55 30.92
N ARG A 11 -2.73 1.64 31.55
CA ARG A 11 -2.91 2.97 30.90
C ARG A 11 -1.69 3.43 30.11
N PHE A 12 -0.48 3.27 30.66
CA PHE A 12 0.74 3.66 29.97
C PHE A 12 0.96 2.87 28.65
N VAL A 13 0.51 1.61 28.59
CA VAL A 13 0.58 0.79 27.38
C VAL A 13 -0.45 1.28 26.36
N GLN A 14 -1.66 1.57 26.83
CA GLN A 14 -2.71 2.16 25.99
C GLN A 14 -2.25 3.49 25.39
N ALA A 15 -1.66 4.37 26.21
CA ALA A 15 -1.12 5.65 25.76
C ALA A 15 0.01 5.47 24.75
N ALA A 16 1.00 4.62 25.04
CA ALA A 16 2.10 4.36 24.12
C ALA A 16 1.62 3.79 22.78
N TRP A 17 0.68 2.85 22.79
CA TRP A 17 0.13 2.25 21.58
C TRP A 17 -0.67 3.28 20.77
N THR A 18 -1.53 4.08 21.44
CA THR A 18 -2.31 5.14 20.78
C THR A 18 -1.40 6.17 20.11
N ILE A 19 -0.35 6.61 20.79
CA ILE A 19 0.62 7.56 20.23
C ILE A 19 1.28 6.94 18.99
N MET A 20 1.81 5.71 19.08
CA MET A 20 2.47 5.04 17.95
C MET A 20 1.54 4.83 16.76
N MET A 21 0.28 4.45 16.99
CA MET A 21 -0.70 4.18 15.92
C MET A 21 -1.19 5.43 15.21
N ASN A 22 -1.18 6.58 15.87
CA ASN A 22 -1.62 7.84 15.25
C ASN A 22 -0.46 8.63 14.63
N THR A 23 0.76 8.48 15.15
CA THR A 23 1.89 9.31 14.75
C THR A 23 2.98 8.55 13.98
N GLY A 24 3.08 7.25 14.17
CA GLY A 24 4.16 6.44 13.59
C GLY A 24 5.54 6.69 14.21
N ILE A 25 5.68 7.50 15.27
CA ILE A 25 6.98 7.73 15.93
C ILE A 25 7.49 6.44 16.58
N ARG A 26 8.80 6.32 16.73
CA ARG A 26 9.40 5.09 17.27
C ARG A 26 9.12 4.96 18.76
N ILE A 27 9.00 3.72 19.26
CA ILE A 27 8.76 3.46 20.69
C ILE A 27 9.81 4.14 21.59
N SER A 28 11.08 4.22 21.17
CA SER A 28 12.11 4.96 21.89
C SER A 28 11.84 6.45 21.97
N GLU A 29 11.17 7.02 20.97
CA GLU A 29 10.76 8.42 20.96
C GLU A 29 9.56 8.63 21.88
N VAL A 30 8.59 7.68 21.86
CA VAL A 30 7.40 7.71 22.74
C VAL A 30 7.80 7.71 24.21
N ILE A 31 8.61 6.73 24.65
CA ILE A 31 9.00 6.64 26.08
C ILE A 31 9.87 7.81 26.57
N ASN A 32 10.47 8.55 25.64
CA ASN A 32 11.27 9.74 25.94
C ASN A 32 10.49 11.06 25.75
N LEU A 33 9.16 11.03 25.49
CA LEU A 33 8.35 12.23 25.44
C LEU A 33 8.41 12.97 26.77
N LYS A 34 8.44 14.30 26.66
CA LYS A 34 8.49 15.21 27.83
C LYS A 34 7.11 15.81 28.09
N GLU A 35 6.93 16.41 29.27
CA GLU A 35 5.66 17.05 29.66
C GLU A 35 5.24 18.22 28.76
N ASP A 36 6.20 18.85 28.08
CA ASP A 36 6.01 19.94 27.12
C ASP A 36 5.91 19.45 25.66
N CYS A 37 5.56 18.16 25.47
CA CYS A 37 5.53 17.57 24.13
C CYS A 37 4.33 17.97 23.28
N VAL A 38 3.24 18.47 23.86
CA VAL A 38 2.07 18.99 23.15
C VAL A 38 2.13 20.51 23.12
N ILE A 39 2.22 21.07 21.92
CA ILE A 39 2.30 22.52 21.70
C ILE A 39 1.10 22.93 20.85
N TYR A 40 0.41 24.00 21.23
CA TYR A 40 -0.63 24.61 20.40
C TYR A 40 -0.09 25.85 19.72
N ASP A 41 -0.12 25.86 18.40
CA ASP A 41 0.19 27.06 17.62
C ASP A 41 -1.09 27.87 17.40
N THR A 42 -1.11 29.06 17.96
CA THR A 42 -2.25 29.97 17.85
C THR A 42 -2.40 30.61 16.48
N LYS A 43 -1.33 30.67 15.68
CA LYS A 43 -1.38 31.26 14.34
C LYS A 43 -2.09 30.33 13.35
N ASP A 44 -1.70 29.06 13.38
CA ASP A 44 -2.22 28.06 12.45
C ASP A 44 -3.39 27.25 13.06
N SER A 45 -3.69 27.49 14.35
CA SER A 45 -4.72 26.77 15.11
C SER A 45 -4.51 25.25 15.11
N VAL A 46 -3.25 24.81 15.17
CA VAL A 46 -2.84 23.41 15.07
C VAL A 46 -2.06 22.98 16.32
N TYR A 47 -2.31 21.78 16.79
CA TYR A 47 -1.49 21.14 17.80
C TYR A 47 -0.30 20.42 17.16
N TYR A 48 0.85 20.49 17.80
CA TYR A 48 2.06 19.78 17.41
C TYR A 48 2.52 18.85 18.52
N LEU A 49 2.94 17.63 18.12
CA LEU A 49 3.71 16.74 18.98
C LEU A 49 5.19 17.02 18.77
N LYS A 50 5.86 17.55 19.81
CA LYS A 50 7.28 17.84 19.85
C LYS A 50 8.04 16.65 20.44
N PHE A 51 9.00 16.12 19.72
CA PHE A 51 9.84 15.01 20.17
C PHE A 51 11.25 15.06 19.60
N ILE A 52 12.15 14.26 20.17
CA ILE A 52 13.53 14.14 19.67
C ILE A 52 13.63 12.84 18.86
N PRO A 53 13.94 12.90 17.54
CA PRO A 53 14.12 11.71 16.72
C PRO A 53 15.52 11.10 16.98
N HIS A 54 15.67 10.39 18.09
CA HIS A 54 16.95 9.91 18.61
C HIS A 54 17.81 9.16 17.60
N LYS A 55 17.21 8.31 16.75
CA LYS A 55 17.95 7.55 15.73
C LYS A 55 18.62 8.44 14.68
N THR A 56 18.03 9.60 14.40
CA THR A 56 18.48 10.50 13.33
C THR A 56 19.12 11.79 13.86
N LEU A 57 19.18 11.96 15.19
CA LEU A 57 19.60 13.19 15.84
C LEU A 57 20.98 13.66 15.41
N GLN A 58 21.97 12.77 15.40
CA GLN A 58 23.35 13.14 15.02
C GLN A 58 23.44 13.63 13.57
N TYR A 59 22.68 13.02 12.69
CA TYR A 59 22.64 13.42 11.29
C TYR A 59 21.89 14.75 11.11
N ARG A 60 20.77 14.97 11.82
CA ARG A 60 20.06 16.26 11.83
C ARG A 60 21.01 17.40 12.24
N ARG A 61 21.77 17.20 13.30
CA ARG A 61 22.78 18.17 13.75
C ARG A 61 23.83 18.45 12.68
N LYS A 62 24.32 17.44 11.96
CA LYS A 62 25.26 17.63 10.83
C LYS A 62 24.68 18.46 9.70
N LEU A 63 23.35 18.40 9.51
CA LEU A 63 22.62 19.21 8.52
C LEU A 63 22.19 20.59 9.04
N GLY A 64 22.55 20.95 10.27
CA GLY A 64 22.14 22.21 10.90
C GLY A 64 20.64 22.28 11.26
N LEU A 65 19.96 21.14 11.33
CA LEU A 65 18.54 21.06 11.70
C LEU A 65 18.40 21.04 13.23
N GLU A 66 17.24 21.51 13.71
CA GLU A 66 16.90 21.49 15.14
C GLU A 66 16.87 20.06 15.70
N ASP A 67 17.20 19.92 16.99
CA ASP A 67 17.14 18.64 17.71
C ASP A 67 15.73 18.09 17.82
N TYR A 68 14.74 18.97 17.87
CA TYR A 68 13.33 18.62 17.96
C TYR A 68 12.69 18.49 16.56
N HIS A 69 11.75 17.58 16.46
CA HIS A 69 10.81 17.47 15.35
C HIS A 69 9.41 17.79 15.84
N TYR A 70 8.63 18.49 15.02
CA TYR A 70 7.27 18.92 15.31
C TYR A 70 6.33 18.25 14.34
N LEU A 71 5.47 17.37 14.85
CA LEU A 71 4.51 16.62 14.05
C LEU A 71 3.12 17.19 14.28
N PRO A 72 2.39 17.64 13.23
CA PRO A 72 1.03 18.15 13.41
C PRO A 72 0.10 17.02 13.87
N ILE A 73 -0.71 17.29 14.91
CA ILE A 73 -1.68 16.36 15.47
C ILE A 73 -3.02 17.04 15.62
N ASN A 74 -4.05 16.51 14.95
CA ASN A 74 -5.41 17.08 14.99
C ASN A 74 -6.42 16.16 15.70
N ASP A 75 -6.00 14.95 16.10
CA ASP A 75 -6.86 14.01 16.81
C ASP A 75 -6.99 14.41 18.28
N THR A 76 -8.17 14.90 18.65
CA THR A 76 -8.51 15.29 20.02
C THR A 76 -8.34 14.13 21.01
N ASN A 77 -8.62 12.90 20.60
CA ASN A 77 -8.44 11.72 21.45
C ASN A 77 -6.95 11.48 21.75
N LEU A 78 -6.09 11.61 20.75
CA LEU A 78 -4.64 11.51 20.93
C LEU A 78 -4.11 12.56 21.90
N ILE A 79 -4.54 13.82 21.74
CA ILE A 79 -4.16 14.93 22.61
C ILE A 79 -4.61 14.65 24.06
N ASN A 80 -5.84 14.18 24.25
CA ASN A 80 -6.36 13.82 25.57
C ASN A 80 -5.59 12.68 26.22
N VAL A 81 -5.22 11.64 25.45
CA VAL A 81 -4.41 10.51 25.94
C VAL A 81 -3.05 10.98 26.40
N ILE A 82 -2.37 11.85 25.64
CA ILE A 82 -1.06 12.41 26.03
C ILE A 82 -1.21 13.26 27.30
N ASN A 83 -2.19 14.16 27.34
CA ASN A 83 -2.43 15.02 28.49
C ASN A 83 -2.78 14.20 29.75
N GLN A 84 -3.51 13.10 29.60
CA GLN A 84 -3.81 12.22 30.73
C GLN A 84 -2.54 11.53 31.22
N GLN A 85 -1.68 11.03 30.32
CA GLN A 85 -0.39 10.44 30.68
C GLN A 85 0.53 11.45 31.40
N ILE A 86 0.51 12.71 30.97
CA ILE A 86 1.20 13.83 31.67
C ILE A 86 0.66 13.99 33.09
N LYS A 87 -0.64 13.99 33.28
CA LYS A 87 -1.26 14.10 34.61
C LYS A 87 -0.94 12.92 35.51
N ASP A 88 -1.08 11.70 34.99
CA ASP A 88 -0.88 10.45 35.75
C ASP A 88 0.55 10.29 36.27
N THR A 89 1.53 10.99 35.69
CA THR A 89 2.95 10.88 36.08
C THR A 89 3.52 12.16 36.73
N LYS A 90 2.66 13.11 37.08
CA LYS A 90 3.09 14.39 37.66
C LYS A 90 3.95 14.19 38.90
N ASP A 91 3.43 13.46 39.90
CA ASP A 91 4.11 13.23 41.19
C ASP A 91 5.46 12.49 40.98
N LEU A 92 5.53 11.56 40.03
CA LEU A 92 6.76 10.82 39.71
C LEU A 92 7.83 11.75 39.10
N ARG A 93 7.42 12.74 38.31
CA ARG A 93 8.34 13.73 37.74
C ARG A 93 8.90 14.67 38.81
N GLU A 94 8.04 15.10 39.74
CA GLU A 94 8.47 15.94 40.87
C GLU A 94 9.48 15.21 41.77
N ILE A 95 9.25 13.93 42.07
CA ILE A 95 10.15 13.11 42.89
C ILE A 95 11.52 12.93 42.18
N ASN A 96 11.51 12.64 40.88
CA ASN A 96 12.72 12.27 40.16
C ASN A 96 13.42 13.47 39.49
N LYS A 97 12.85 14.67 39.55
CA LYS A 97 13.27 15.86 38.82
C LYS A 97 13.51 15.61 37.33
N GLU A 98 12.72 14.71 36.75
CA GLU A 98 12.70 14.35 35.34
C GLU A 98 11.47 14.95 34.67
N ASN A 99 11.56 15.33 33.41
CA ASN A 99 10.43 15.88 32.66
C ASN A 99 9.77 14.88 31.69
N LYS A 100 10.11 13.60 31.78
CA LYS A 100 9.56 12.55 30.93
C LYS A 100 8.21 12.05 31.45
N ILE A 101 7.32 11.63 30.51
CA ILE A 101 5.95 11.25 30.88
C ILE A 101 5.72 9.73 30.97
N PHE A 102 6.68 8.90 30.59
CA PHE A 102 6.56 7.43 30.71
C PHE A 102 7.39 6.90 31.89
N LEU A 103 7.02 7.34 33.09
CA LEU A 103 7.68 6.99 34.34
C LEU A 103 6.88 5.96 35.14
N LYS A 104 7.57 5.14 35.93
CA LYS A 104 7.02 4.21 36.92
C LYS A 104 7.79 4.27 38.23
N ASN A 105 7.10 4.01 39.32
CA ASN A 105 7.74 3.81 40.62
C ASN A 105 8.24 2.37 40.72
N THR A 106 9.44 2.17 41.24
CA THR A 106 10.02 0.84 41.51
C THR A 106 10.67 0.85 42.89
N PRO A 107 10.93 -0.32 43.51
CA PRO A 107 11.63 -0.38 44.81
C PRO A 107 12.99 0.31 44.83
N LYS A 108 13.60 0.53 43.64
CA LYS A 108 14.90 1.20 43.45
C LYS A 108 14.74 2.68 43.00
N GLY A 109 13.54 3.27 43.16
CA GLY A 109 13.22 4.63 42.74
C GLY A 109 12.46 4.70 41.42
N VAL A 110 12.24 5.93 40.95
CA VAL A 110 11.50 6.19 39.70
C VAL A 110 12.35 5.84 38.49
N LYS A 111 11.75 5.14 37.51
CA LYS A 111 12.41 4.73 36.26
C LYS A 111 11.49 4.93 35.07
N LEU A 112 12.08 5.01 33.89
CA LEU A 112 11.35 4.92 32.62
C LEU A 112 10.79 3.51 32.39
N TYR A 113 9.63 3.46 31.76
CA TYR A 113 9.16 2.20 31.14
C TYR A 113 10.14 1.77 30.03
N SER A 114 10.27 0.49 29.83
CA SER A 114 11.08 -0.06 28.74
C SER A 114 10.21 -0.47 27.54
N ASN A 115 10.80 -0.50 26.35
CA ASN A 115 10.16 -1.03 25.12
C ASN A 115 9.64 -2.45 25.34
N GLN A 116 10.40 -3.26 26.10
CA GLN A 116 10.06 -4.68 26.35
C GLN A 116 8.81 -4.84 27.23
N GLU A 117 8.58 -3.94 28.18
CA GLU A 117 7.37 -3.99 29.02
C GLU A 117 6.12 -3.73 28.21
N ILE A 118 6.17 -2.73 27.32
CA ILE A 118 5.05 -2.43 26.42
C ILE A 118 4.81 -3.60 25.47
N SER A 119 5.87 -4.12 24.86
CA SER A 119 5.76 -5.26 23.94
C SER A 119 5.21 -6.51 24.62
N ARG A 120 5.66 -6.82 25.85
CA ARG A 120 5.19 -7.96 26.63
C ARG A 120 3.70 -7.83 26.97
N ALA A 121 3.25 -6.66 27.39
CA ALA A 121 1.86 -6.43 27.75
C ALA A 121 0.94 -6.65 26.52
N ILE A 122 1.30 -6.11 25.36
CA ILE A 122 0.52 -6.27 24.12
C ILE A 122 0.52 -7.73 23.65
N ASN A 123 1.69 -8.38 23.62
CA ASN A 123 1.77 -9.80 23.24
C ASN A 123 1.05 -10.72 24.25
N GLY A 124 1.05 -10.38 25.54
CA GLY A 124 0.26 -11.07 26.54
C GLY A 124 -1.25 -11.03 26.26
N LEU A 125 -1.76 -9.87 25.81
CA LEU A 125 -3.15 -9.72 25.39
C LEU A 125 -3.46 -10.54 24.13
N ILE A 126 -2.55 -10.53 23.15
CA ILE A 126 -2.65 -11.33 21.92
C ILE A 126 -2.76 -12.83 22.26
N HIS A 127 -1.90 -13.33 23.15
CA HIS A 127 -1.95 -14.70 23.64
C HIS A 127 -3.25 -15.01 24.39
N LYS A 128 -3.69 -14.10 25.28
CA LYS A 128 -4.92 -14.28 26.08
C LYS A 128 -6.16 -14.48 25.20
N TYR A 129 -6.25 -13.75 24.07
CA TYR A 129 -7.38 -13.79 23.16
C TYR A 129 -7.14 -14.60 21.90
N ASN A 130 -6.01 -15.31 21.81
CA ASN A 130 -5.61 -16.09 20.64
C ASN A 130 -5.78 -15.30 19.33
N ILE A 131 -5.26 -14.07 19.31
CA ILE A 131 -5.37 -13.21 18.14
C ILE A 131 -4.39 -13.69 17.08
N CYS A 132 -4.92 -14.23 15.97
CA CYS A 132 -4.15 -14.74 14.86
C CYS A 132 -4.05 -13.72 13.71
N ASP A 133 -3.06 -13.88 12.87
CA ASP A 133 -2.91 -13.19 11.59
C ASP A 133 -3.84 -13.80 10.52
N ARG A 134 -3.69 -13.36 9.26
CA ARG A 134 -4.52 -13.83 8.13
C ARG A 134 -4.32 -15.31 7.82
N ASP A 135 -3.16 -15.85 8.16
CA ASP A 135 -2.79 -17.26 7.92
C ASP A 135 -3.20 -18.18 9.09
N GLY A 136 -3.88 -17.66 10.10
CA GLY A 136 -4.31 -18.38 11.28
C GLY A 136 -3.20 -18.63 12.30
N VAL A 137 -2.02 -18.02 12.10
CA VAL A 137 -0.89 -18.12 13.03
C VAL A 137 -1.04 -17.07 14.13
N LEU A 138 -0.72 -17.44 15.37
CA LEU A 138 -0.77 -16.51 16.50
C LEU A 138 0.07 -15.26 16.17
N TRP A 139 -0.57 -14.08 16.17
CA TRP A 139 0.08 -12.85 15.79
C TRP A 139 1.15 -12.45 16.81
N LYS A 140 2.32 -12.06 16.31
CA LYS A 140 3.41 -11.51 17.10
C LYS A 140 3.53 -10.01 16.87
N TYR A 141 3.14 -9.23 17.87
CA TYR A 141 3.26 -7.77 17.81
C TYR A 141 4.71 -7.31 17.91
N THR A 142 5.04 -6.33 17.06
CA THR A 142 6.27 -5.54 17.13
C THR A 142 5.93 -4.06 16.98
N HIS A 143 6.66 -3.18 17.66
CA HIS A 143 6.42 -1.73 17.59
C HIS A 143 6.56 -1.15 16.18
N HIS A 144 7.38 -1.79 15.33
CA HIS A 144 7.59 -1.35 13.95
C HIS A 144 6.33 -1.50 13.08
N GLN A 145 5.44 -2.42 13.43
CA GLN A 145 4.17 -2.60 12.73
C GLN A 145 3.27 -1.37 12.83
N CYS A 146 3.22 -0.70 14.01
CA CYS A 146 2.48 0.56 14.16
C CYS A 146 2.95 1.61 13.15
N ARG A 147 4.27 1.78 13.05
CA ARG A 147 4.90 2.74 12.13
C ARG A 147 4.64 2.38 10.67
N LYS A 148 4.71 1.09 10.32
CA LYS A 148 4.36 0.60 8.97
C LYS A 148 2.89 0.89 8.66
N THR A 149 1.97 0.67 9.60
CA THR A 149 0.55 0.97 9.43
C THR A 149 0.30 2.45 9.18
N VAL A 150 0.97 3.34 9.93
CA VAL A 150 0.85 4.78 9.70
C VAL A 150 1.38 5.18 8.33
N ALA A 151 2.54 4.64 7.90
CA ALA A 151 3.07 4.88 6.56
C ALA A 151 2.07 4.46 5.47
N VAL A 152 1.49 3.26 5.61
CA VAL A 152 0.46 2.74 4.69
C VAL A 152 -0.74 3.68 4.65
N ASN A 153 -1.24 4.11 5.81
CA ASN A 153 -2.41 5.00 5.89
C ASN A 153 -2.13 6.38 5.24
N LEU A 154 -0.94 6.95 5.44
CA LEU A 154 -0.56 8.21 4.81
C LEU A 154 -0.54 8.07 3.27
N PHE A 155 0.10 7.03 2.74
CA PHE A 155 0.12 6.78 1.31
C PHE A 155 -1.27 6.48 0.73
N THR A 156 -2.11 5.71 1.43
CA THR A 156 -3.48 5.44 0.98
C THR A 156 -4.35 6.70 0.96
N ASN A 157 -4.02 7.69 1.79
CA ASN A 157 -4.66 9.01 1.79
C ASN A 157 -3.99 10.02 0.84
N GLY A 158 -3.08 9.58 -0.03
CA GLY A 158 -2.52 10.39 -1.10
C GLY A 158 -1.23 11.15 -0.74
N ALA A 159 -0.65 10.92 0.44
CA ALA A 159 0.61 11.57 0.80
C ALA A 159 1.76 11.10 -0.11
N THR A 160 2.64 12.03 -0.50
CA THR A 160 3.84 11.74 -1.29
C THR A 160 4.91 11.01 -0.48
N VAL A 161 5.91 10.46 -1.17
CA VAL A 161 7.05 9.79 -0.53
C VAL A 161 7.82 10.75 0.37
N GLU A 162 7.97 12.00 -0.05
CA GLU A 162 8.64 13.06 0.67
C GLU A 162 7.89 13.42 1.95
N GLU A 163 6.57 13.62 1.86
CA GLU A 163 5.72 13.92 3.02
C GLU A 163 5.74 12.79 4.05
N VAL A 164 5.65 11.53 3.62
CA VAL A 164 5.73 10.38 4.51
C VAL A 164 7.12 10.22 5.10
N SER A 165 8.18 10.53 4.33
CA SER A 165 9.57 10.51 4.83
C SER A 165 9.79 11.56 5.90
N ASP A 166 9.29 12.77 5.71
CA ASP A 166 9.38 13.86 6.70
C ASP A 166 8.55 13.53 7.94
N TRP A 167 7.29 13.11 7.76
CA TRP A 167 6.42 12.69 8.86
C TRP A 167 7.07 11.64 9.76
N LEU A 168 7.69 10.64 9.13
CA LEU A 168 8.35 9.55 9.85
C LEU A 168 9.80 9.86 10.23
N THR A 169 10.32 11.05 9.98
CA THR A 169 11.72 11.42 10.24
C THR A 169 12.71 10.44 9.61
N HIS A 170 12.43 10.00 8.37
CA HIS A 170 13.38 9.21 7.61
C HIS A 170 14.43 10.12 6.98
N LEU A 171 15.70 9.71 7.07
CA LEU A 171 16.82 10.45 6.47
C LEU A 171 17.06 10.06 5.02
N ASP A 172 16.56 8.90 4.63
CA ASP A 172 16.69 8.33 3.31
C ASP A 172 15.29 7.91 2.81
N SER A 173 14.89 8.48 1.70
CA SER A 173 13.64 8.12 1.01
C SER A 173 13.59 6.66 0.57
N LYS A 174 14.75 5.97 0.42
CA LYS A 174 14.79 4.55 0.01
C LYS A 174 13.99 3.63 0.93
N SER A 175 14.05 3.86 2.25
CA SER A 175 13.24 3.08 3.20
C SER A 175 11.75 3.33 3.05
N THR A 176 11.35 4.56 2.70
CA THR A 176 9.97 4.96 2.45
C THR A 176 9.52 4.45 1.08
N MET A 177 10.37 4.56 0.05
CA MET A 177 10.12 4.06 -1.31
C MET A 177 9.80 2.57 -1.34
N LYS A 178 10.52 1.75 -0.58
CA LYS A 178 10.24 0.30 -0.49
C LYS A 178 8.81 0.03 0.00
N HIS A 179 8.35 0.76 1.02
CA HIS A 179 7.00 0.62 1.53
C HIS A 179 5.94 1.20 0.58
N TYR A 180 6.27 2.27 -0.15
CA TYR A 180 5.41 2.83 -1.19
C TYR A 180 5.16 1.81 -2.32
N HIS A 181 6.22 1.21 -2.82
CA HIS A 181 6.13 0.19 -3.85
C HIS A 181 5.29 -1.03 -3.43
N ASP A 182 5.47 -1.51 -2.18
CA ASP A 182 4.66 -2.61 -1.64
C ASP A 182 3.16 -2.24 -1.61
N ILE A 183 2.81 -0.99 -1.27
CA ILE A 183 1.42 -0.51 -1.20
C ILE A 183 0.84 -0.33 -2.61
N GLU A 184 1.64 0.21 -3.52
CA GLU A 184 1.23 0.36 -4.91
C GLU A 184 0.93 -1.00 -5.55
N LEU A 185 1.77 -2.00 -5.30
CA LEU A 185 1.53 -3.38 -5.73
C LEU A 185 0.27 -3.98 -5.08
N MET A 186 0.00 -3.70 -3.80
CA MET A 186 -1.22 -4.17 -3.14
C MET A 186 -2.48 -3.54 -3.74
N LYS A 187 -2.47 -2.22 -4.00
CA LYS A 187 -3.60 -1.54 -4.67
C LYS A 187 -3.84 -2.06 -6.08
N ILE A 188 -2.77 -2.28 -6.83
CA ILE A 188 -2.84 -2.89 -8.16
C ILE A 188 -3.45 -4.29 -8.07
N ALA A 189 -3.02 -5.10 -7.09
CA ALA A 189 -3.56 -6.45 -6.90
C ALA A 189 -5.04 -6.45 -6.48
N GLU A 190 -5.49 -5.47 -5.68
CA GLU A 190 -6.91 -5.32 -5.32
C GLU A 190 -7.76 -4.93 -6.54
N LEU A 191 -7.30 -3.97 -7.35
CA LEU A 191 -7.97 -3.57 -8.60
C LEU A 191 -7.98 -4.72 -9.62
N ASP A 192 -6.86 -5.45 -9.74
CA ASP A 192 -6.79 -6.63 -10.61
C ASP A 192 -7.73 -7.73 -10.14
N ALA A 193 -7.88 -7.93 -8.83
CA ALA A 193 -8.81 -8.92 -8.28
C ALA A 193 -10.27 -8.56 -8.58
N GLU A 194 -10.66 -7.29 -8.43
CA GLU A 194 -12.01 -6.82 -8.76
C GLU A 194 -12.28 -6.94 -10.26
N TYR A 195 -11.36 -6.49 -11.10
CA TYR A 195 -11.45 -6.63 -12.54
C TYR A 195 -11.52 -8.10 -12.96
N PHE A 196 -10.73 -8.95 -12.32
CA PHE A 196 -10.75 -10.40 -12.54
C PHE A 196 -12.09 -11.02 -12.18
N ASP A 197 -12.69 -10.67 -11.04
CA ASP A 197 -13.99 -11.17 -10.61
C ASP A 197 -15.08 -10.76 -11.63
N ILE A 198 -15.03 -9.55 -12.19
CA ILE A 198 -15.94 -9.09 -13.22
C ILE A 198 -15.73 -9.84 -14.54
N MET A 199 -14.47 -9.95 -14.99
CA MET A 199 -14.16 -10.69 -16.22
C MET A 199 -14.50 -12.16 -16.10
N PHE A 200 -14.32 -12.75 -14.92
CA PHE A 200 -14.67 -14.15 -14.65
C PHE A 200 -16.18 -14.36 -14.61
N SER A 201 -16.95 -13.37 -14.13
CA SER A 201 -18.41 -13.42 -14.15
C SER A 201 -18.98 -13.38 -15.58
N ASN A 202 -18.24 -12.75 -16.50
CA ASN A 202 -18.61 -12.58 -17.91
C ASN A 202 -17.99 -13.64 -18.85
N LEU A 203 -17.25 -14.63 -18.32
CA LEU A 203 -16.75 -15.74 -19.14
C LEU A 203 -17.92 -16.60 -19.66
N ASP A 204 -17.72 -17.13 -20.88
CA ASP A 204 -18.65 -18.11 -21.46
C ASP A 204 -18.90 -19.26 -20.48
N LEU A 205 -20.14 -19.68 -20.33
CA LEU A 205 -20.57 -20.75 -19.42
C LEU A 205 -19.74 -22.03 -19.62
N ASP A 206 -19.38 -22.37 -20.85
CA ASP A 206 -18.54 -23.54 -21.19
C ASP A 206 -17.14 -23.48 -20.57
N ILE A 207 -16.60 -22.27 -20.30
CA ILE A 207 -15.30 -22.08 -19.65
C ILE A 207 -15.47 -22.11 -18.14
N LYS A 208 -16.52 -21.46 -17.64
CA LYS A 208 -16.83 -21.34 -16.21
C LYS A 208 -17.11 -22.69 -15.56
N ASP A 209 -17.88 -23.53 -16.23
CA ASP A 209 -18.25 -24.87 -15.75
C ASP A 209 -17.08 -25.87 -15.71
N ARG A 210 -15.93 -25.51 -16.29
CA ARG A 210 -14.71 -26.33 -16.24
C ARG A 210 -13.88 -26.14 -14.96
N TYR A 211 -14.24 -25.18 -14.11
CA TYR A 211 -13.52 -24.89 -12.86
C TYR A 211 -14.34 -25.37 -11.66
N SER A 212 -13.73 -26.20 -10.83
CA SER A 212 -14.26 -26.44 -9.48
C SER A 212 -14.02 -25.20 -8.59
N PRO A 213 -14.78 -25.01 -7.50
CA PRO A 213 -14.59 -23.90 -6.58
C PRO A 213 -13.17 -23.81 -5.98
N SER A 214 -12.51 -24.97 -5.77
CA SER A 214 -11.13 -25.05 -5.25
C SER A 214 -10.12 -24.64 -6.30
N GLU A 215 -10.29 -25.07 -7.56
CA GLU A 215 -9.43 -24.65 -8.68
C GLU A 215 -9.56 -23.14 -8.93
N PHE A 216 -10.74 -22.60 -8.79
CA PHE A 216 -11.01 -21.16 -8.92
C PHE A 216 -10.26 -20.36 -7.83
N LYS A 217 -10.33 -20.81 -6.58
CA LYS A 217 -9.61 -20.18 -5.48
C LYS A 217 -8.10 -20.21 -5.68
N ASN A 218 -7.55 -21.37 -6.04
CA ASN A 218 -6.13 -21.53 -6.30
C ASN A 218 -5.67 -20.64 -7.47
N LEU A 219 -6.47 -20.54 -8.53
CA LEU A 219 -6.20 -19.68 -9.67
C LEU A 219 -6.14 -18.20 -9.25
N LYS A 220 -7.06 -17.75 -8.40
CA LYS A 220 -7.07 -16.39 -7.85
C LYS A 220 -5.82 -16.11 -7.02
N ASP A 221 -5.42 -17.03 -6.16
CA ASP A 221 -4.22 -16.92 -5.34
C ASP A 221 -2.94 -16.86 -6.19
N GLU A 222 -2.83 -17.69 -7.24
CA GLU A 222 -1.71 -17.67 -8.19
C GLU A 222 -1.62 -16.35 -8.99
N ILE A 223 -2.76 -15.77 -9.36
CA ILE A 223 -2.82 -14.47 -10.05
C ILE A 223 -2.34 -13.36 -9.11
N MET A 224 -2.82 -13.34 -7.89
CA MET A 224 -2.42 -12.35 -6.88
C MET A 224 -0.92 -12.42 -6.55
N LEU A 225 -0.32 -13.60 -6.64
CA LEU A 225 1.13 -13.81 -6.50
C LEU A 225 1.93 -13.42 -7.76
N GLY A 226 1.27 -13.03 -8.85
CA GLY A 226 1.93 -12.68 -10.11
C GLY A 226 2.54 -13.86 -10.87
N SER A 227 2.29 -15.08 -10.43
CA SER A 227 2.86 -16.30 -11.02
C SER A 227 2.28 -16.67 -12.39
N ARG A 228 1.24 -15.96 -12.83
CA ARG A 228 0.52 -16.19 -14.08
C ARG A 228 0.64 -15.08 -15.11
N ASN A 229 1.55 -14.15 -14.91
CA ASN A 229 1.79 -13.10 -15.90
C ASN A 229 2.25 -13.69 -17.23
N THR A 230 1.77 -13.11 -18.32
CA THR A 230 2.24 -13.49 -19.65
C THR A 230 3.71 -13.09 -19.85
N PRO A 231 4.49 -13.83 -20.62
CA PRO A 231 5.89 -13.49 -20.87
C PRO A 231 6.10 -12.09 -21.42
N GLU A 232 5.17 -11.61 -22.27
CA GLU A 232 5.21 -10.28 -22.87
C GLU A 232 4.66 -9.18 -21.93
N GLY A 233 4.18 -9.53 -20.75
CA GLY A 233 3.63 -8.57 -19.79
C GLY A 233 2.26 -7.99 -20.15
N HIS A 234 1.56 -8.55 -21.14
CA HIS A 234 0.24 -8.06 -21.60
C HIS A 234 -0.88 -8.22 -20.57
N GLY A 235 -0.69 -9.06 -19.58
CA GLY A 235 -1.68 -9.35 -18.53
C GLY A 235 -1.45 -10.71 -17.91
N THR A 236 -2.53 -11.31 -17.41
CA THR A 236 -2.52 -12.54 -16.62
C THR A 236 -3.22 -13.66 -17.38
N CYS A 237 -2.64 -14.86 -17.38
CA CYS A 237 -3.22 -16.04 -18.00
C CYS A 237 -4.11 -16.79 -17.02
N ILE A 238 -5.39 -16.98 -17.35
CA ILE A 238 -6.35 -17.76 -16.52
C ILE A 238 -6.43 -19.23 -16.93
N LYS A 239 -5.60 -19.72 -17.86
CA LYS A 239 -5.62 -21.11 -18.27
C LYS A 239 -5.17 -22.02 -17.12
N HIS A 240 -6.09 -22.83 -16.57
CA HIS A 240 -5.76 -23.79 -15.51
C HIS A 240 -4.85 -24.92 -16.05
N VAL A 241 -4.04 -25.49 -15.18
CA VAL A 241 -3.10 -26.57 -15.52
C VAL A 241 -3.81 -27.84 -16.03
N SER A 242 -5.04 -28.10 -15.59
CA SER A 242 -5.87 -29.21 -16.05
C SER A 242 -6.18 -29.17 -17.55
N PHE A 243 -6.06 -28.00 -18.20
CA PHE A 243 -6.27 -27.84 -19.64
C PHE A 243 -5.03 -28.21 -20.47
N GLY A 244 -4.01 -28.78 -19.83
CA GLY A 244 -2.75 -29.15 -20.45
C GLY A 244 -1.84 -27.97 -20.82
N PRO A 245 -0.71 -28.21 -21.47
CA PRO A 245 0.27 -27.18 -21.83
C PRO A 245 -0.31 -26.16 -22.81
N CYS A 246 0.20 -24.92 -22.77
CA CYS A 246 -0.18 -23.90 -23.72
C CYS A 246 0.59 -24.07 -25.03
N HIS A 247 -0.11 -24.20 -26.14
CA HIS A 247 0.48 -24.32 -27.49
C HIS A 247 0.44 -23.00 -28.28
N LYS A 248 -0.11 -21.92 -27.69
CA LYS A 248 -0.18 -20.61 -28.35
C LYS A 248 1.17 -19.90 -28.30
N LYS A 249 1.58 -19.33 -29.43
CA LYS A 249 2.82 -18.54 -29.54
C LYS A 249 2.66 -17.11 -29.04
N LYS A 250 1.42 -16.57 -29.06
CA LYS A 250 1.11 -15.20 -28.62
C LYS A 250 -0.09 -15.23 -27.68
N CYS A 251 -0.06 -14.41 -26.63
CA CYS A 251 -1.16 -14.27 -25.68
C CYS A 251 -2.21 -13.24 -26.12
N VAL A 252 -1.83 -12.28 -26.94
CA VAL A 252 -2.76 -11.29 -27.52
C VAL A 252 -3.87 -11.99 -28.32
N GLY A 253 -5.12 -11.56 -28.08
CA GLY A 253 -6.30 -12.20 -28.66
C GLY A 253 -6.64 -13.58 -28.07
N CYS A 254 -5.97 -14.00 -27.01
CA CYS A 254 -6.32 -15.23 -26.31
C CYS A 254 -7.50 -15.02 -25.37
N LYS A 255 -8.53 -15.85 -25.46
CA LYS A 255 -9.70 -15.81 -24.55
C LYS A 255 -9.34 -16.06 -23.08
N MET A 256 -8.16 -16.61 -22.79
CA MET A 256 -7.64 -16.85 -21.43
C MET A 256 -6.70 -15.73 -20.94
N LEU A 257 -6.56 -14.65 -21.69
CA LEU A 257 -5.79 -13.48 -21.27
C LEU A 257 -6.74 -12.48 -20.60
N ILE A 258 -6.41 -12.09 -19.36
CA ILE A 258 -7.04 -10.98 -18.67
C ILE A 258 -5.97 -9.88 -18.49
N THR A 259 -6.39 -8.64 -18.70
CA THR A 259 -5.55 -7.46 -18.56
C THR A 259 -6.28 -6.42 -17.71
N GLY A 260 -5.56 -5.64 -16.89
CA GLY A 260 -6.14 -4.67 -15.97
C GLY A 260 -5.87 -3.21 -16.35
N PRO A 261 -6.48 -2.24 -15.65
CA PRO A 261 -6.36 -0.80 -15.90
C PRO A 261 -4.92 -0.29 -15.95
N GLN A 262 -4.03 -0.85 -15.12
CA GLN A 262 -2.60 -0.51 -15.06
C GLN A 262 -1.85 -0.81 -16.37
N LYS A 263 -2.43 -1.60 -17.26
CA LYS A 263 -1.86 -1.92 -18.58
C LYS A 263 -2.40 -1.05 -19.71
N LEU A 264 -3.31 -0.11 -19.43
CA LEU A 264 -3.96 0.72 -20.45
C LEU A 264 -2.94 1.51 -21.29
N SER A 265 -1.95 2.13 -20.68
CA SER A 265 -0.91 2.88 -21.40
C SER A 265 -0.11 1.98 -22.34
N MET A 266 0.25 0.77 -21.89
CA MET A 266 0.91 -0.22 -22.73
C MET A 266 0.06 -0.62 -23.96
N TRP A 267 -1.24 -0.86 -23.76
CA TRP A 267 -2.13 -1.20 -24.88
C TRP A 267 -2.27 -0.03 -25.86
N LYS A 268 -2.33 1.22 -25.39
CA LYS A 268 -2.33 2.41 -26.24
C LYS A 268 -1.03 2.54 -27.06
N THR A 269 0.12 2.25 -26.43
CA THR A 269 1.41 2.24 -27.15
C THR A 269 1.41 1.17 -28.24
N LEU A 270 1.03 -0.06 -27.93
CA LEU A 270 0.95 -1.16 -28.91
C LEU A 270 -0.01 -0.83 -30.08
N TYR A 271 -1.14 -0.19 -29.79
CA TYR A 271 -2.08 0.25 -30.81
C TYR A 271 -1.45 1.29 -31.75
N SER A 272 -0.79 2.31 -31.18
CA SER A 272 -0.13 3.36 -31.95
C SER A 272 1.02 2.84 -32.79
N GLU A 273 1.85 1.96 -32.24
CA GLU A 273 2.94 1.31 -32.97
C GLU A 273 2.43 0.45 -34.12
N GLN A 274 1.38 -0.33 -33.88
CA GLN A 274 0.75 -1.16 -34.91
C GLN A 274 0.10 -0.34 -36.00
N GLN A 275 -0.54 0.79 -35.66
CA GLN A 275 -1.12 1.69 -36.62
C GLN A 275 -0.04 2.33 -37.51
N THR A 276 1.05 2.81 -36.91
CA THR A 276 2.19 3.37 -37.64
C THR A 276 2.79 2.34 -38.61
N TYR A 277 2.98 1.10 -38.12
CA TYR A 277 3.46 0.01 -38.96
C TYR A 277 2.55 -0.24 -40.17
N LEU A 278 1.24 -0.30 -39.96
CA LEU A 278 0.26 -0.49 -41.05
C LEU A 278 0.29 0.65 -42.05
N ASP A 279 0.37 1.89 -41.57
CA ASP A 279 0.41 3.08 -42.44
C ASP A 279 1.67 3.09 -43.30
N GLU A 280 2.81 2.75 -42.74
CA GLU A 280 4.07 2.59 -43.50
C GLU A 280 4.00 1.45 -44.51
N TRP A 281 3.42 0.30 -44.08
CA TRP A 281 3.26 -0.87 -44.97
C TRP A 281 2.35 -0.53 -46.17
N ILE A 282 1.20 0.14 -45.93
CA ILE A 282 0.27 0.60 -46.97
C ILE A 282 0.97 1.53 -47.94
N LYS A 283 1.76 2.48 -47.42
CA LYS A 283 2.53 3.42 -48.27
C LYS A 283 3.47 2.69 -49.19
N VAL A 284 4.22 1.70 -48.72
CA VAL A 284 5.11 0.88 -49.53
C VAL A 284 4.34 0.13 -50.63
N MET A 285 3.16 -0.43 -50.33
CA MET A 285 2.31 -1.12 -51.30
C MET A 285 1.83 -0.19 -52.42
N ILE A 286 1.38 1.02 -52.03
CA ILE A 286 0.93 2.05 -53.00
C ILE A 286 2.10 2.52 -53.89
N GLU A 287 3.29 2.78 -53.32
CA GLU A 287 4.49 3.19 -54.05
C GLU A 287 4.93 2.14 -55.06
N ASN A 288 4.75 0.86 -54.74
CA ASN A 288 5.07 -0.27 -55.63
C ASN A 288 3.92 -0.64 -56.61
N LYS A 289 2.81 0.13 -56.60
CA LYS A 289 1.63 -0.06 -57.49
C LYS A 289 0.99 -1.45 -57.30
N ILE A 290 0.94 -1.93 -56.07
CA ILE A 290 0.27 -3.17 -55.73
C ILE A 290 -1.15 -2.82 -55.34
N ASP A 291 -2.16 -3.16 -56.12
CA ASP A 291 -3.54 -2.73 -55.91
C ASP A 291 -4.37 -3.70 -55.02
N ASP A 292 -3.97 -4.97 -54.99
CA ASP A 292 -4.63 -6.09 -54.28
C ASP A 292 -4.12 -6.35 -52.87
N TRP A 293 -3.32 -5.42 -52.32
CA TRP A 293 -2.68 -5.57 -51.01
C TRP A 293 -3.65 -5.80 -49.84
N LYS A 294 -4.91 -5.35 -50.01
CA LYS A 294 -5.95 -5.56 -48.98
C LYS A 294 -6.32 -7.03 -48.80
N ASP A 295 -6.11 -7.85 -49.81
CA ASP A 295 -6.42 -9.28 -49.78
C ASP A 295 -5.25 -10.13 -49.22
N TYR A 296 -4.11 -9.49 -48.97
CA TYR A 296 -2.96 -10.19 -48.42
C TYR A 296 -3.21 -10.67 -47.00
N ARG A 297 -2.85 -11.93 -46.73
CA ARG A 297 -3.03 -12.53 -45.39
C ARG A 297 -2.31 -11.77 -44.29
N GLU A 298 -1.12 -11.24 -44.62
CA GLU A 298 -0.32 -10.42 -43.72
C GLU A 298 -1.09 -9.16 -43.31
N TYR A 299 -1.65 -8.41 -44.28
CA TYR A 299 -2.44 -7.24 -44.01
C TYR A 299 -3.67 -7.55 -43.16
N GLN A 300 -4.40 -8.62 -43.50
CA GLN A 300 -5.59 -9.04 -42.75
C GLN A 300 -5.22 -9.46 -41.31
N ALA A 301 -4.06 -10.08 -41.12
CA ALA A 301 -3.58 -10.46 -39.79
C ALA A 301 -3.23 -9.22 -38.94
N GLU A 302 -2.57 -8.22 -39.54
CA GLU A 302 -2.14 -7.00 -38.84
C GLU A 302 -3.32 -6.06 -38.54
N ILE A 303 -4.31 -5.95 -39.44
CA ILE A 303 -5.55 -5.19 -39.18
C ILE A 303 -6.36 -5.84 -38.06
N ASN A 304 -6.44 -7.17 -38.05
CA ASN A 304 -7.10 -7.90 -36.99
C ASN A 304 -6.40 -7.70 -35.63
N LEU A 305 -5.07 -7.63 -35.63
CA LEU A 305 -4.31 -7.34 -34.41
C LEU A 305 -4.58 -5.92 -33.91
N LEU A 306 -4.63 -4.94 -34.79
CA LEU A 306 -4.99 -3.55 -34.45
C LEU A 306 -6.40 -3.49 -33.84
N GLN A 307 -7.36 -4.23 -34.39
CA GLN A 307 -8.70 -4.32 -33.85
C GLN A 307 -8.72 -4.91 -32.43
N ILE A 308 -7.96 -5.98 -32.17
CA ILE A 308 -7.85 -6.60 -30.84
C ILE A 308 -7.30 -5.59 -29.82
N TYR A 309 -6.29 -4.79 -30.20
CA TYR A 309 -5.76 -3.75 -29.34
C TYR A 309 -6.83 -2.69 -29.04
N GLY A 310 -7.52 -2.19 -30.08
CA GLY A 310 -8.60 -1.21 -29.93
C GLY A 310 -9.74 -1.68 -29.03
N ASP A 311 -10.23 -2.90 -29.24
CA ASP A 311 -11.27 -3.51 -28.42
C ASP A 311 -10.83 -3.66 -26.95
N THR A 312 -9.56 -4.00 -26.72
CA THR A 312 -9.01 -4.14 -25.38
C THR A 312 -8.95 -2.78 -24.68
N ILE A 313 -8.50 -1.73 -25.36
CA ILE A 313 -8.45 -0.36 -24.85
C ILE A 313 -9.88 0.10 -24.49
N GLN A 314 -10.85 -0.07 -25.38
CA GLN A 314 -12.23 0.33 -25.13
C GLN A 314 -12.83 -0.36 -23.90
N LYS A 315 -12.59 -1.65 -23.74
CA LYS A 315 -13.03 -2.41 -22.56
C LYS A 315 -12.42 -1.89 -21.27
N LEU A 316 -11.11 -1.60 -21.28
CA LEU A 316 -10.41 -1.06 -20.13
C LEU A 316 -10.88 0.35 -19.79
N GLU A 317 -11.02 1.23 -20.78
CA GLU A 317 -11.51 2.61 -20.56
C GLU A 317 -12.94 2.64 -20.03
N LYS A 318 -13.81 1.75 -20.57
CA LYS A 318 -15.18 1.58 -20.06
C LYS A 318 -15.16 1.14 -18.59
N PHE A 319 -14.36 0.11 -18.25
CA PHE A 319 -14.22 -0.36 -16.88
C PHE A 319 -13.75 0.75 -15.94
N ILE A 320 -12.71 1.49 -16.34
CA ILE A 320 -12.16 2.60 -15.54
C ILE A 320 -13.24 3.65 -15.26
N LYS A 321 -14.01 4.06 -16.29
CA LYS A 321 -15.06 5.07 -16.16
C LYS A 321 -16.26 4.61 -15.31
N GLU A 322 -16.60 3.34 -15.35
CA GLU A 322 -17.79 2.81 -14.67
C GLU A 322 -17.53 2.36 -13.23
N ARG A 323 -16.29 2.01 -12.89
CA ARG A 323 -15.97 1.29 -11.65
C ARG A 323 -14.96 1.99 -10.73
N LEU A 324 -14.14 2.88 -11.26
CA LEU A 324 -13.10 3.53 -10.47
C LEU A 324 -13.53 4.93 -10.00
N SER A 325 -12.96 5.38 -8.88
CA SER A 325 -13.14 6.72 -8.36
C SER A 325 -12.56 7.78 -9.33
N GLU A 326 -13.00 9.03 -9.22
CA GLU A 326 -12.52 10.12 -10.10
C GLU A 326 -10.99 10.30 -10.06
N ASP A 327 -10.36 10.11 -8.90
CA ASP A 327 -8.90 10.23 -8.75
C ASP A 327 -8.17 9.07 -9.43
N GLU A 328 -8.70 7.85 -9.33
CA GLU A 328 -8.16 6.69 -10.03
C GLU A 328 -8.38 6.79 -11.55
N GLN A 329 -9.53 7.31 -12.00
CA GLN A 329 -9.78 7.58 -13.41
C GLN A 329 -8.74 8.53 -14.00
N LYS A 330 -8.43 9.65 -13.31
CA LYS A 330 -7.39 10.58 -13.73
C LYS A 330 -6.03 9.89 -13.87
N ARG A 331 -5.69 9.03 -12.93
CA ARG A 331 -4.40 8.28 -12.92
C ARG A 331 -4.23 7.39 -14.15
N TYR A 332 -5.28 6.74 -14.64
CA TYR A 332 -5.19 5.77 -15.73
C TYR A 332 -5.57 6.32 -17.11
N LEU A 333 -6.39 7.35 -17.18
CA LEU A 333 -6.86 7.92 -18.45
C LEU A 333 -5.99 9.07 -18.97
N HIS A 334 -5.25 9.75 -18.10
CA HIS A 334 -4.46 10.94 -18.44
C HIS A 334 -2.94 10.73 -18.42
N ASN A 335 -2.48 9.48 -18.19
CA ASN A 335 -1.06 9.12 -18.30
C ASN A 335 -0.80 8.41 -19.65
#